data_87255ab14a292854d3994ac58378e971
#
_entry.id   87255ab14a292854d3994ac58378e971
#
_cell.length_a   1.000
_cell.length_b   1.000
_cell.length_c   1.000
_cell.angle_alpha   90.00
_cell.angle_beta   90.00
_cell.angle_gamma   90.00
#
_symmetry.space_group_name_H-M   'P 1'
#
loop_
_entity.id
_entity.type
_entity.pdbx_description
1 polymer ?
#
loop_
_entity_poly.entity_id
_entity_poly.type
_entity_poly.pdbx_seq_one_letter_code
_entity_poly.pdbx_strand_id
1 'polypeptide(L)'
;LFYLPMREADFAIRMKEPNQQDLIRRRLLNIRMRLYATPEYLAKAGVPETLEDLGPHRLICQNPQTPQVSSGAVLSQMLLARNISSTLMVNNYFGVLQGVLNHVGIGVLPDYLSSDFPNLTRVLPDIQSGEVPVFLAFPEELRASRRVAAFRDFVLEEIQSLRRQQTEEQATDPSAG
;
A
#
# COMPACT_ATOMS: atom_id res chain seq x y z
N LEU A 1 -8.55 12.09 10.59
CA LEU A 1 -9.19 12.56 9.33
C LEU A 1 -8.77 14.00 9.10
N PHE A 2 -7.80 14.25 8.19
CA PHE A 2 -7.49 15.62 7.80
C PHE A 2 -8.65 16.14 6.98
N TYR A 3 -9.32 17.16 7.48
CA TYR A 3 -10.39 17.85 6.80
C TYR A 3 -9.75 18.96 5.94
N LEU A 4 -9.56 18.71 4.65
CA LEU A 4 -8.94 19.67 3.72
C LEU A 4 -9.58 21.07 3.76
N PRO A 5 -10.94 21.22 3.92
CA PRO A 5 -11.57 22.52 4.02
C PRO A 5 -11.19 23.33 5.27
N MET A 6 -10.67 22.69 6.32
CA MET A 6 -10.25 23.37 7.57
C MET A 6 -8.78 23.83 7.52
N ARG A 7 -8.12 23.83 6.35
CA ARG A 7 -6.73 24.26 6.13
C ARG A 7 -5.67 23.49 6.95
N GLU A 8 -5.97 22.26 7.33
CA GLU A 8 -4.96 21.40 7.96
C GLU A 8 -3.92 20.89 6.96
N ALA A 9 -4.27 20.86 5.65
CA ALA A 9 -3.36 20.52 4.56
C ALA A 9 -3.82 21.16 3.24
N ASP A 10 -2.86 21.56 2.41
CA ASP A 10 -3.11 22.12 1.06
C ASP A 10 -3.47 21.00 0.06
N PHE A 11 -3.00 19.77 0.28
CA PHE A 11 -3.26 18.61 -0.56
C PHE A 11 -3.16 17.30 0.23
N ALA A 12 -3.76 16.24 -0.32
CA ALA A 12 -3.68 14.90 0.24
C ALA A 12 -3.54 13.84 -0.86
N ILE A 13 -2.71 12.81 -0.60
CA ILE A 13 -2.68 11.59 -1.41
C ILE A 13 -3.53 10.55 -0.69
N ARG A 14 -4.49 9.94 -1.40
CA ARG A 14 -5.46 9.02 -0.81
C ARG A 14 -5.67 7.79 -1.68
N MET A 15 -5.83 6.64 -1.04
CA MET A 15 -6.21 5.36 -1.66
C MET A 15 -7.73 5.14 -1.69
N LYS A 16 -8.51 6.17 -1.39
CA LYS A 16 -9.97 6.19 -1.47
C LYS A 16 -10.39 7.47 -2.15
N GLU A 17 -11.37 7.40 -3.04
CA GLU A 17 -11.91 8.59 -3.68
C GLU A 17 -12.53 9.52 -2.64
N PRO A 18 -12.08 10.79 -2.56
CA PRO A 18 -12.68 11.77 -1.66
C PRO A 18 -14.12 12.09 -2.09
N ASN A 19 -15.05 12.06 -1.14
CA ASN A 19 -16.47 12.34 -1.41
C ASN A 19 -16.84 13.83 -1.25
N GLN A 20 -15.88 14.71 -0.97
CA GLN A 20 -16.11 16.14 -0.77
C GLN A 20 -16.28 16.85 -2.11
N GLN A 21 -17.33 17.66 -2.24
CA GLN A 21 -17.69 18.32 -3.52
C GLN A 21 -16.71 19.44 -3.90
N ASP A 22 -16.05 20.06 -2.93
CA ASP A 22 -15.14 21.20 -3.14
C ASP A 22 -13.67 20.80 -3.40
N LEU A 23 -13.43 19.52 -3.69
CA LEU A 23 -12.10 19.01 -3.97
C LEU A 23 -11.89 18.67 -5.44
N ILE A 24 -10.79 19.16 -6.00
CA ILE A 24 -10.24 18.63 -7.25
C ILE A 24 -9.61 17.28 -6.94
N ARG A 25 -9.98 16.28 -7.74
CA ARG A 25 -9.50 14.90 -7.64
C ARG A 25 -8.76 14.53 -8.91
N ARG A 26 -7.53 14.09 -8.77
CA ARG A 26 -6.75 13.58 -9.88
C ARG A 26 -6.26 12.18 -9.56
N ARG A 27 -6.69 11.20 -10.36
CA ARG A 27 -6.17 9.83 -10.26
C ARG A 27 -4.71 9.83 -10.68
N LEU A 28 -3.86 9.30 -9.81
CA LEU A 28 -2.42 9.24 -10.02
C LEU A 28 -2.00 7.90 -10.64
N LEU A 29 -2.30 6.81 -9.94
CA LEU A 29 -1.95 5.44 -10.34
C LEU A 29 -2.90 4.43 -9.71
N ASN A 30 -2.78 3.17 -10.11
CA ASN A 30 -3.32 2.03 -9.39
C ASN A 30 -2.17 1.27 -8.74
N ILE A 31 -2.41 0.78 -7.54
CA ILE A 31 -1.51 -0.11 -6.81
C ILE A 31 -2.24 -1.41 -6.50
N ARG A 32 -1.51 -2.45 -6.13
CA ARG A 32 -2.05 -3.68 -5.56
C ARG A 32 -1.44 -3.90 -4.19
N MET A 33 -2.24 -4.42 -3.28
CA MET A 33 -1.74 -4.87 -1.99
C MET A 33 -1.28 -6.32 -2.13
N ARG A 34 -0.12 -6.62 -1.58
CA ARG A 34 0.55 -7.91 -1.64
C ARG A 34 1.09 -8.29 -0.28
N LEU A 35 1.52 -9.53 -0.14
CA LEU A 35 2.15 -10.05 1.07
C LEU A 35 3.66 -9.97 0.94
N TYR A 36 4.30 -9.41 1.98
CA TYR A 36 5.76 -9.28 2.07
C TYR A 36 6.29 -9.73 3.42
N ALA A 37 7.47 -10.30 3.41
CA ALA A 37 8.27 -10.60 4.58
C ALA A 37 9.74 -10.34 4.28
N THR A 38 10.61 -10.39 5.29
CA THR A 38 12.05 -10.36 5.07
C THR A 38 12.62 -11.78 4.99
N PRO A 39 13.73 -12.00 4.26
CA PRO A 39 14.42 -13.29 4.22
C PRO A 39 14.75 -13.83 5.62
N GLU A 40 15.12 -12.94 6.54
CA GLU A 40 15.46 -13.29 7.92
C GLU A 40 14.26 -13.83 8.70
N TYR A 41 13.08 -13.27 8.48
CA TYR A 41 11.85 -13.81 9.06
C TYR A 41 11.51 -15.17 8.47
N LEU A 42 11.55 -15.29 7.14
CA LEU A 42 11.24 -16.54 6.43
C LEU A 42 12.21 -17.67 6.77
N ALA A 43 13.50 -17.37 6.97
CA ALA A 43 14.49 -18.35 7.38
C ALA A 43 14.18 -18.97 8.74
N LYS A 44 13.53 -18.23 9.63
CA LYS A 44 13.16 -18.71 10.99
C LYS A 44 11.78 -19.34 11.05
N ALA A 45 10.81 -18.76 10.34
CA ALA A 45 9.42 -19.14 10.45
C ALA A 45 8.96 -20.13 9.35
N GLY A 46 9.78 -20.31 8.30
CA GLY A 46 9.40 -21.05 7.10
C GLY A 46 8.83 -20.13 6.03
N VAL A 47 8.78 -20.63 4.79
CA VAL A 47 8.18 -19.96 3.64
C VAL A 47 6.80 -20.57 3.41
N PRO A 48 5.69 -19.81 3.55
CA PRO A 48 4.38 -20.34 3.25
C PRO A 48 4.20 -20.51 1.72
N GLU A 49 3.71 -21.67 1.30
CA GLU A 49 3.43 -22.00 -0.08
C GLU A 49 1.93 -21.88 -0.41
N THR A 50 1.08 -21.98 0.60
CA THR A 50 -0.38 -21.86 0.49
C THR A 50 -0.95 -20.87 1.51
N LEU A 51 -2.20 -20.47 1.34
CA LEU A 51 -2.90 -19.61 2.32
C LEU A 51 -3.07 -20.28 3.69
N GLU A 52 -3.17 -21.59 3.70
CA GLU A 52 -3.30 -22.41 4.91
C GLU A 52 -2.02 -22.39 5.74
N ASP A 53 -0.86 -22.28 5.10
CA ASP A 53 0.45 -22.19 5.75
C ASP A 53 0.64 -20.87 6.50
N LEU A 54 -0.21 -19.86 6.27
CA LEU A 54 -0.20 -18.62 7.06
C LEU A 54 -0.65 -18.81 8.51
N GLY A 55 -1.31 -19.93 8.85
CA GLY A 55 -1.83 -20.19 10.18
C GLY A 55 -0.82 -19.98 11.31
N PRO A 56 0.40 -20.56 11.28
CA PRO A 56 1.42 -20.37 12.30
C PRO A 56 2.19 -19.03 12.19
N HIS A 57 2.04 -18.30 11.07
CA HIS A 57 2.76 -17.04 10.87
C HIS A 57 2.10 -15.87 11.59
N ARG A 58 2.90 -14.86 11.93
CA ARG A 58 2.38 -13.57 12.39
C ARG A 58 2.03 -12.69 11.19
N LEU A 59 0.76 -12.29 11.10
CA LEU A 59 0.29 -11.34 10.11
C LEU A 59 0.37 -9.91 10.68
N ILE A 60 0.90 -8.99 9.89
CA ILE A 60 0.93 -7.55 10.20
C ILE A 60 0.06 -6.85 9.17
N CYS A 61 -0.99 -6.17 9.62
CA CYS A 61 -1.88 -5.46 8.72
C CYS A 61 -2.41 -4.16 9.31
N GLN A 62 -2.89 -3.29 8.44
CA GLN A 62 -3.60 -2.11 8.90
C GLN A 62 -4.97 -2.52 9.45
N ASN A 63 -5.37 -1.91 10.58
CA ASN A 63 -6.67 -2.14 11.17
C ASN A 63 -7.78 -1.78 10.15
N PRO A 64 -8.60 -2.73 9.70
CA PRO A 64 -9.62 -2.51 8.69
C PRO A 64 -10.76 -1.59 9.15
N GLN A 65 -10.90 -1.36 10.45
CA GLN A 65 -11.88 -0.45 11.02
C GLN A 65 -11.42 1.02 11.07
N THR A 66 -10.17 1.29 10.69
CA THR A 66 -9.69 2.68 10.58
C THR A 66 -10.49 3.41 9.49
N PRO A 67 -11.07 4.59 9.73
CA PRO A 67 -11.95 5.29 8.77
C PRO A 67 -11.30 5.62 7.42
N GLN A 68 -9.98 5.54 7.34
CA GLN A 68 -9.17 5.83 6.15
C GLN A 68 -8.90 4.59 5.29
N VAL A 69 -9.39 3.42 5.74
CA VAL A 69 -9.12 2.15 5.07
C VAL A 69 -9.86 2.09 3.74
N SER A 70 -9.09 1.87 2.72
CA SER A 70 -9.46 1.83 1.31
C SER A 70 -9.81 0.41 0.84
N SER A 71 -10.05 0.29 -0.46
CA SER A 71 -10.18 -0.99 -1.17
C SER A 71 -9.02 -1.98 -0.89
N GLY A 72 -7.85 -1.49 -0.45
CA GLY A 72 -6.71 -2.31 -0.02
C GLY A 72 -6.98 -3.15 1.26
N ALA A 73 -7.95 -2.74 2.07
CA ALA A 73 -8.36 -3.51 3.25
C ALA A 73 -9.02 -4.84 2.93
N VAL A 74 -9.54 -5.02 1.73
CA VAL A 74 -10.21 -6.27 1.31
C VAL A 74 -9.26 -7.46 1.48
N LEU A 75 -8.00 -7.33 1.08
CA LEU A 75 -7.01 -8.39 1.28
C LEU A 75 -6.77 -8.66 2.77
N SER A 76 -6.58 -7.62 3.58
CA SER A 76 -6.40 -7.77 5.03
C SER A 76 -7.63 -8.42 5.69
N GLN A 77 -8.84 -8.03 5.31
CA GLN A 77 -10.08 -8.62 5.82
C GLN A 77 -10.21 -10.09 5.42
N MET A 78 -9.89 -10.43 4.18
CA MET A 78 -9.90 -11.83 3.70
C MET A 78 -8.92 -12.70 4.50
N LEU A 79 -7.73 -12.18 4.80
CA LEU A 79 -6.73 -12.89 5.59
C LEU A 79 -7.12 -13.02 7.06
N LEU A 80 -7.67 -11.95 7.64
CA LEU A 80 -8.14 -11.94 9.03
C LEU A 80 -9.33 -12.88 9.29
N ALA A 81 -10.14 -13.15 8.25
CA ALA A 81 -11.23 -14.13 8.34
C ALA A 81 -10.73 -15.59 8.42
N ARG A 82 -9.44 -15.82 8.20
CA ARG A 82 -8.80 -17.13 8.35
C ARG A 82 -8.24 -17.28 9.78
N ASN A 83 -8.12 -18.51 10.26
CA ASN A 83 -7.61 -18.81 11.61
C ASN A 83 -6.09 -18.59 11.70
N ILE A 84 -5.64 -17.35 11.53
CA ILE A 84 -4.25 -16.96 11.72
C ILE A 84 -3.99 -16.76 13.21
N SER A 85 -3.02 -17.49 13.75
CA SER A 85 -2.79 -17.61 15.20
C SER A 85 -2.27 -16.32 15.86
N SER A 86 -1.66 -15.42 15.11
CA SER A 86 -1.11 -14.17 15.63
C SER A 86 -1.25 -13.02 14.61
N THR A 87 -1.88 -11.93 15.04
CA THR A 87 -2.04 -10.75 14.20
C THR A 87 -1.61 -9.50 14.94
N LEU A 88 -0.78 -8.68 14.29
CA LEU A 88 -0.43 -7.34 14.74
C LEU A 88 -1.17 -6.33 13.88
N MET A 89 -2.05 -5.54 14.48
CA MET A 89 -2.78 -4.47 13.81
C MET A 89 -2.18 -3.11 14.14
N VAL A 90 -1.97 -2.32 13.11
CA VAL A 90 -1.44 -0.95 13.20
C VAL A 90 -2.34 0.03 12.44
N ASN A 91 -2.19 1.33 12.70
CA ASN A 91 -3.11 2.34 12.15
C ASN A 91 -2.73 2.83 10.75
N ASN A 92 -1.54 2.50 10.25
CA ASN A 92 -1.06 2.96 8.96
C ASN A 92 -0.06 1.99 8.33
N TYR A 93 0.17 2.13 7.02
CA TYR A 93 1.08 1.26 6.27
C TYR A 93 2.55 1.42 6.66
N PHE A 94 2.95 2.58 7.15
CA PHE A 94 4.32 2.75 7.65
C PHE A 94 4.60 1.84 8.85
N GLY A 95 3.63 1.70 9.76
CA GLY A 95 3.72 0.75 10.88
C GLY A 95 3.79 -0.70 10.41
N VAL A 96 3.03 -1.07 9.36
CA VAL A 96 3.14 -2.42 8.75
C VAL A 96 4.54 -2.62 8.18
N LEU A 97 5.04 -1.66 7.38
CA LEU A 97 6.37 -1.70 6.77
C LEU A 97 7.47 -1.86 7.83
N GLN A 98 7.43 -1.06 8.89
CA GLN A 98 8.41 -1.15 9.97
C GLN A 98 8.34 -2.50 10.69
N GLY A 99 7.15 -3.05 10.91
CA GLY A 99 6.99 -4.40 11.46
C GLY A 99 7.62 -5.47 10.58
N VAL A 100 7.43 -5.40 9.27
CA VAL A 100 8.06 -6.34 8.32
C VAL A 100 9.57 -6.18 8.30
N LEU A 101 10.09 -4.95 8.14
CA LEU A 101 11.52 -4.68 8.08
C LEU A 101 12.27 -5.07 9.37
N ASN A 102 11.58 -5.09 10.51
CA ASN A 102 12.10 -5.59 11.78
C ASN A 102 11.81 -7.09 12.02
N HIS A 103 11.53 -7.85 10.98
CA HIS A 103 11.37 -9.30 11.00
C HIS A 103 10.28 -9.81 11.94
N VAL A 104 9.22 -9.00 12.17
CA VAL A 104 8.13 -9.34 13.10
C VAL A 104 7.16 -10.34 12.48
N GLY A 105 6.94 -10.27 11.15
CA GLY A 105 5.97 -11.13 10.49
C GLY A 105 5.81 -10.83 9.00
N ILE A 106 4.72 -11.36 8.43
CA ILE A 106 4.28 -11.14 7.06
C ILE A 106 3.33 -9.95 7.02
N GLY A 107 3.63 -8.93 6.20
CA GLY A 107 2.84 -7.70 6.11
C GLY A 107 2.06 -7.59 4.81
N VAL A 108 0.87 -6.95 4.88
CA VAL A 108 0.08 -6.53 3.71
C VAL A 108 0.50 -5.12 3.34
N LEU A 109 1.20 -4.97 2.22
CA LEU A 109 1.83 -3.72 1.78
C LEU A 109 1.54 -3.42 0.30
N PRO A 110 1.58 -2.15 -0.11
CA PRO A 110 1.53 -1.75 -1.52
C PRO A 110 2.71 -2.32 -2.32
N ASP A 111 2.44 -2.73 -3.56
CA ASP A 111 3.42 -3.37 -4.45
C ASP A 111 4.60 -2.47 -4.85
N TYR A 112 4.43 -1.15 -4.90
CA TYR A 112 5.51 -0.22 -5.23
C TYR A 112 6.64 -0.17 -4.20
N LEU A 113 6.40 -0.62 -2.97
CA LEU A 113 7.43 -0.59 -1.92
C LEU A 113 8.58 -1.58 -2.15
N SER A 114 8.37 -2.61 -2.97
CA SER A 114 9.45 -3.58 -3.28
C SER A 114 10.64 -2.93 -3.99
N SER A 115 10.41 -1.90 -4.81
CA SER A 115 11.48 -1.16 -5.50
C SER A 115 12.37 -0.37 -4.54
N ASP A 116 11.77 0.20 -3.49
CA ASP A 116 12.49 1.03 -2.51
C ASP A 116 13.14 0.20 -1.39
N PHE A 117 12.63 -1.01 -1.15
CA PHE A 117 13.06 -1.89 -0.07
C PHE A 117 13.44 -3.28 -0.59
N PRO A 118 14.67 -3.47 -1.09
CA PRO A 118 15.12 -4.75 -1.69
C PRO A 118 15.11 -5.93 -0.71
N ASN A 119 15.00 -5.68 0.59
CA ASN A 119 14.83 -6.71 1.63
C ASN A 119 13.39 -7.22 1.76
N LEU A 120 12.45 -6.66 1.00
CA LEU A 120 11.08 -7.18 0.96
C LEU A 120 10.99 -8.33 -0.03
N THR A 121 10.76 -9.53 0.50
CA THR A 121 10.49 -10.72 -0.31
C THR A 121 8.98 -10.90 -0.42
N ARG A 122 8.49 -11.05 -1.65
CA ARG A 122 7.08 -11.33 -1.91
C ARG A 122 6.73 -12.74 -1.47
N VAL A 123 5.67 -12.86 -0.68
CA VAL A 123 5.14 -14.11 -0.14
C VAL A 123 3.82 -14.42 -0.84
N LEU A 124 3.58 -15.67 -1.22
CA LEU A 124 2.40 -16.13 -1.93
C LEU A 124 2.12 -15.23 -3.17
N PRO A 125 2.94 -15.29 -4.19
CA PRO A 125 2.94 -14.33 -5.30
C PRO A 125 1.59 -14.20 -6.02
N ASP A 126 0.76 -15.24 -6.03
CA ASP A 126 -0.57 -15.25 -6.64
C ASP A 126 -1.64 -14.54 -5.79
N ILE A 127 -1.31 -14.25 -4.53
CA ILE A 127 -2.24 -13.61 -3.58
C ILE A 127 -2.02 -12.10 -3.58
N GLN A 128 -3.02 -11.38 -4.08
CA GLN A 128 -3.02 -9.93 -4.15
C GLN A 128 -4.43 -9.36 -4.08
N SER A 129 -4.54 -8.06 -3.78
CA SER A 129 -5.81 -7.36 -3.89
C SER A 129 -6.18 -7.09 -5.34
N GLY A 130 -7.43 -6.70 -5.59
CA GLY A 130 -7.78 -5.94 -6.79
C GLY A 130 -6.99 -4.62 -6.86
N GLU A 131 -7.16 -3.90 -7.96
CA GLU A 131 -6.55 -2.59 -8.13
C GLU A 131 -7.10 -1.56 -7.12
N VAL A 132 -6.21 -0.86 -6.45
CA VAL A 132 -6.52 0.21 -5.51
C VAL A 132 -6.11 1.54 -6.16
N PRO A 133 -7.07 2.39 -6.53
CA PRO A 133 -6.76 3.68 -7.13
C PRO A 133 -6.18 4.64 -6.09
N VAL A 134 -5.13 5.35 -6.47
CA VAL A 134 -4.51 6.42 -5.68
C VAL A 134 -4.88 7.78 -6.29
N PHE A 135 -5.35 8.69 -5.46
CA PHE A 135 -5.78 10.03 -5.87
C PHE A 135 -4.94 11.11 -5.19
N LEU A 136 -4.62 12.16 -5.95
CA LEU A 136 -4.26 13.46 -5.42
C LEU A 136 -5.55 14.27 -5.28
N ALA A 137 -5.76 14.84 -4.09
CA ALA A 137 -6.90 15.71 -3.80
C ALA A 137 -6.42 17.04 -3.21
N PHE A 138 -7.02 18.15 -3.66
CA PHE A 138 -6.76 19.49 -3.14
C PHE A 138 -7.99 20.38 -3.34
N PRO A 139 -8.19 21.42 -2.51
CA PRO A 139 -9.29 22.36 -2.64
C PRO A 139 -9.30 23.08 -4.00
N GLU A 140 -10.47 23.29 -4.59
CA GLU A 140 -10.60 23.96 -5.89
C GLU A 140 -10.04 25.39 -5.85
N GLU A 141 -10.18 26.08 -4.72
CA GLU A 141 -9.61 27.42 -4.51
C GLU A 141 -8.07 27.48 -4.69
N LEU A 142 -7.39 26.35 -4.50
CA LEU A 142 -5.94 26.23 -4.68
C LEU A 142 -5.52 25.84 -6.10
N ARG A 143 -6.46 25.70 -7.04
CA ARG A 143 -6.20 25.29 -8.43
C ARG A 143 -5.16 26.19 -9.14
N ALA A 144 -5.20 27.49 -8.87
CA ALA A 144 -4.27 28.47 -9.43
C ALA A 144 -2.99 28.68 -8.59
N SER A 145 -2.85 27.97 -7.48
CA SER A 145 -1.69 28.09 -6.58
C SER A 145 -0.43 27.52 -7.24
N ARG A 146 0.64 28.33 -7.34
CA ARG A 146 1.95 27.89 -7.85
C ARG A 146 2.54 26.76 -7.00
N ARG A 147 2.32 26.76 -5.68
CA ARG A 147 2.80 25.71 -4.77
C ARG A 147 2.11 24.37 -5.08
N VAL A 148 0.80 24.41 -5.28
CA VAL A 148 0.03 23.21 -5.62
C VAL A 148 0.42 22.67 -7.00
N ALA A 149 0.64 23.57 -7.97
CA ALA A 149 1.13 23.18 -9.30
C ALA A 149 2.51 22.51 -9.23
N ALA A 150 3.46 23.12 -8.53
CA ALA A 150 4.80 22.56 -8.37
C ALA A 150 4.80 21.19 -7.67
N PHE A 151 4.01 21.04 -6.59
CA PHE A 151 3.88 19.75 -5.90
C PHE A 151 3.20 18.70 -6.77
N ARG A 152 2.13 19.07 -7.46
CA ARG A 152 1.46 18.17 -8.41
C ARG A 152 2.43 17.66 -9.47
N ASP A 153 3.21 18.54 -10.05
CA ASP A 153 4.14 18.20 -11.13
C ASP A 153 5.26 17.30 -10.60
N PHE A 154 5.80 17.58 -9.42
CA PHE A 154 6.73 16.71 -8.70
C PHE A 154 6.13 15.30 -8.46
N VAL A 155 4.94 15.22 -7.88
CA VAL A 155 4.27 13.93 -7.63
C VAL A 155 4.05 13.14 -8.92
N LEU A 156 3.70 13.82 -10.02
CA LEU A 156 3.50 13.16 -11.31
C LEU A 156 4.80 12.62 -11.91
N GLU A 157 5.91 13.35 -11.75
CA GLU A 157 7.24 12.91 -12.18
C GLU A 157 7.70 11.67 -11.40
N GLU A 158 7.56 11.70 -10.07
CA GLU A 158 7.87 10.55 -9.21
C GLU A 158 7.03 9.31 -9.57
N ILE A 159 5.74 9.50 -9.81
CA ILE A 159 4.85 8.40 -10.22
C ILE A 159 5.24 7.84 -11.59
N GLN A 160 5.66 8.67 -12.53
CA GLN A 160 6.14 8.20 -13.82
C GLN A 160 7.43 7.38 -13.68
N SER A 161 8.29 7.77 -12.75
CA SER A 161 9.49 7.01 -12.40
C SER A 161 9.14 5.64 -11.82
N LEU A 162 8.24 5.58 -10.83
CA LEU A 162 7.76 4.33 -10.23
C LEU A 162 7.12 3.40 -11.27
N ARG A 163 6.32 3.94 -12.20
CA ARG A 163 5.70 3.13 -13.27
C ARG A 163 6.73 2.52 -14.20
N ARG A 164 7.79 3.24 -14.53
CA ARG A 164 8.88 2.71 -15.37
C ARG A 164 9.58 1.55 -14.68
N GLN A 165 9.91 1.69 -13.41
CA GLN A 165 10.53 0.64 -12.60
C GLN A 165 9.66 -0.62 -12.52
N GLN A 166 8.35 -0.47 -12.27
CA GLN A 166 7.42 -1.60 -12.23
C GLN A 166 7.30 -2.33 -13.57
N THR A 167 7.36 -1.61 -14.68
CA THR A 167 7.30 -2.20 -16.03
C THR A 167 8.58 -2.98 -16.34
N GLU A 168 9.73 -2.48 -15.91
CA GLU A 168 11.03 -3.14 -16.08
C GLU A 168 11.13 -4.42 -15.23
N GLU A 169 10.65 -4.38 -13.97
CA GLU A 169 10.57 -5.56 -13.10
C GLU A 169 9.66 -6.66 -13.66
N GLN A 170 8.48 -6.28 -14.20
CA GLN A 170 7.57 -7.24 -14.83
C GLN A 170 8.14 -7.86 -16.11
N ALA A 171 8.95 -7.12 -16.86
CA ALA A 171 9.62 -7.62 -18.05
C ALA A 171 10.80 -8.56 -17.73
N THR A 172 11.33 -8.50 -16.50
CA THR A 172 12.48 -9.31 -16.06
C THR A 172 12.07 -10.54 -15.25
N ASP A 173 10.78 -10.67 -14.88
CA ASP A 173 10.24 -11.84 -14.16
C ASP A 173 9.86 -12.94 -15.17
N PRO A 174 10.65 -14.06 -15.27
CA PRO A 174 10.39 -15.14 -16.22
C PRO A 174 9.20 -16.03 -15.83
N SER A 175 8.51 -15.76 -14.72
CA SER A 175 7.36 -16.55 -14.25
C SER A 175 5.98 -16.00 -14.68
N ALA A 176 5.94 -14.98 -15.55
CA ALA A 176 4.70 -14.38 -16.06
C ALA A 176 4.31 -14.89 -17.47
N GLY A 177 4.56 -16.17 -17.76
CA GLY A 177 4.18 -16.83 -19.01
C GLY A 177 3.32 -18.06 -18.79
#